data_997dba396fe04440ae8baf95ca80093a
#
_entry.id   997dba396fe04440ae8baf95ca80093a
#
_cell.length_a   1.000
_cell.length_b   1.000
_cell.length_c   1.000
_cell.angle_alpha   90.00
_cell.angle_beta   90.00
_cell.angle_gamma   90.00
#
_symmetry.space_group_name_H-M   'P 1'
#
loop_
_entity.id
_entity.type
_entity.pdbx_description
1 polymer ?
#
loop_
_entity_poly.entity_id
_entity_poly.type
_entity_poly.pdbx_seq_one_letter_code
_entity_poly.pdbx_strand_id
1 'polypeptide(L)'
;VFASCPSNIALIKYWGKYEGQIPANPSISFTLSNCKTETKMIFKSGEKFSVKTFLAGKEETKFSEKIEKYFQNIEKYLPWILQGSFVIETENTFPHSSGIASSASGFGAIAKCLMEMDREFSSKDFFDVKKASFLARLGSGSACRSVYDGLVVWGEVNEVEGSSDLY
;
A
#
# COMPACT_ATOMS: atom_id res chain seq x y z
N VAL A 1 13.57 3.60 -6.06
CA VAL A 1 12.34 3.25 -6.78
C VAL A 1 11.30 4.35 -6.66
N PHE A 2 10.35 4.37 -7.59
CA PHE A 2 9.21 5.29 -7.62
C PHE A 2 7.94 4.51 -7.97
N ALA A 3 6.83 4.84 -7.30
CA ALA A 3 5.53 4.28 -7.64
C ALA A 3 4.42 5.33 -7.49
N SER A 4 3.42 5.21 -8.35
CA SER A 4 2.16 5.97 -8.26
C SER A 4 1.01 5.01 -8.01
N CYS A 5 0.08 5.40 -7.13
CA CYS A 5 -1.08 4.59 -6.81
C CYS A 5 -2.34 5.46 -6.72
N PRO A 6 -3.41 5.10 -7.45
CA PRO A 6 -4.65 5.86 -7.43
C PRO A 6 -5.36 5.71 -6.09
N SER A 7 -6.12 6.73 -5.71
CA SER A 7 -7.13 6.60 -4.67
C SER A 7 -8.33 5.80 -5.19
N ASN A 8 -9.14 5.26 -4.28
CA ASN A 8 -10.35 4.54 -4.63
C ASN A 8 -11.56 5.02 -3.83
N ILE A 9 -12.72 5.00 -4.47
CA ILE A 9 -13.99 5.36 -3.84
C ILE A 9 -14.91 4.14 -3.82
N ALA A 10 -15.32 3.72 -2.63
CA ALA A 10 -16.23 2.61 -2.46
C ALA A 10 -17.67 3.01 -2.77
N LEU A 11 -18.29 2.29 -3.72
CA LEU A 11 -19.71 2.33 -4.03
C LEU A 11 -20.50 1.50 -3.01
N ILE A 12 -19.96 0.31 -2.68
CA ILE A 12 -20.47 -0.53 -1.59
C ILE A 12 -19.41 -0.53 -0.50
N LYS A 13 -19.76 0.00 0.67
CA LYS A 13 -18.86 0.10 1.85
C LYS A 13 -18.73 -1.27 2.52
N TYR A 14 -17.58 -1.52 3.16
CA TYR A 14 -17.44 -2.62 4.10
C TYR A 14 -17.78 -2.16 5.53
N TRP A 15 -18.34 -3.06 6.32
CA TRP A 15 -18.75 -2.81 7.70
C TRP A 15 -17.97 -3.75 8.64
N GLY A 16 -16.91 -3.23 9.24
CA GLY A 16 -16.04 -4.03 10.10
C GLY A 16 -14.95 -4.80 9.33
N LYS A 17 -13.99 -5.27 10.10
CA LYS A 17 -12.84 -6.05 9.61
C LYS A 17 -12.45 -7.11 10.61
N TYR A 18 -12.05 -8.26 10.10
CA TYR A 18 -11.38 -9.32 10.86
C TYR A 18 -9.86 -9.09 10.91
N GLU A 19 -9.15 -10.01 11.56
CA GLU A 19 -7.69 -10.03 11.58
C GLU A 19 -7.10 -9.99 10.16
N GLY A 20 -5.93 -9.37 10.00
CA GLY A 20 -5.31 -9.18 8.67
C GLY A 20 -6.05 -8.17 7.78
N GLN A 21 -6.91 -7.33 8.35
CA GLN A 21 -7.70 -6.33 7.62
C GLN A 21 -8.72 -6.95 6.65
N ILE A 22 -9.15 -8.19 6.85
CA ILE A 22 -10.14 -8.86 6.01
C ILE A 22 -11.52 -8.21 6.24
N PRO A 23 -12.25 -7.79 5.18
CA PRO A 23 -13.52 -7.12 5.36
C PRO A 23 -14.61 -8.11 5.81
N ALA A 24 -15.49 -7.68 6.70
CA ALA A 24 -16.59 -8.51 7.21
C ALA A 24 -17.71 -8.73 6.17
N ASN A 25 -17.75 -7.92 5.14
CA ASN A 25 -18.62 -8.07 3.98
C ASN A 25 -17.91 -7.57 2.72
N PRO A 26 -18.29 -8.07 1.53
CA PRO A 26 -17.70 -7.60 0.28
C PRO A 26 -17.94 -6.10 0.06
N SER A 27 -16.97 -5.48 -0.58
CA SER A 27 -16.96 -4.06 -0.90
C SER A 27 -16.54 -3.86 -2.35
N ILE A 28 -17.18 -2.95 -3.05
CA ILE A 28 -16.87 -2.59 -4.44
C ILE A 28 -16.42 -1.13 -4.48
N SER A 29 -15.33 -0.86 -5.18
CA SER A 29 -14.83 0.49 -5.42
C SER A 29 -14.35 0.67 -6.83
N PHE A 30 -14.30 1.92 -7.28
CA PHE A 30 -13.57 2.30 -8.49
C PHE A 30 -12.36 3.17 -8.14
N THR A 31 -11.32 3.08 -8.94
CA THR A 31 -10.10 3.87 -8.81
C THR A 31 -10.25 5.23 -9.51
N LEU A 32 -9.63 6.25 -8.92
CA LEU A 32 -9.66 7.62 -9.43
C LEU A 32 -8.39 7.89 -10.25
N SER A 33 -8.50 7.93 -11.58
CA SER A 33 -7.34 8.06 -12.48
C SER A 33 -6.49 9.31 -12.23
N ASN A 34 -7.09 10.42 -11.81
CA ASN A 34 -6.41 11.70 -11.60
C ASN A 34 -6.07 12.00 -10.12
N CYS A 35 -6.59 11.20 -9.17
CA CYS A 35 -6.31 11.36 -7.74
C CYS A 35 -5.35 10.27 -7.30
N LYS A 36 -4.06 10.56 -7.26
CA LYS A 36 -2.99 9.59 -6.98
C LYS A 36 -2.12 10.05 -5.83
N THR A 37 -1.49 9.10 -5.17
CA THR A 37 -0.32 9.34 -4.33
C THR A 37 0.92 8.89 -5.08
N GLU A 38 1.90 9.75 -5.17
CA GLU A 38 3.21 9.51 -5.77
C GLU A 38 4.24 9.34 -4.66
N THR A 39 4.99 8.26 -4.71
CA THR A 39 5.96 7.91 -3.65
C THR A 39 7.29 7.53 -4.28
N LYS A 40 8.34 8.20 -3.83
CA LYS A 40 9.73 7.83 -4.07
C LYS A 40 10.29 7.21 -2.80
N MET A 41 10.92 6.06 -2.93
CA MET A 41 11.50 5.32 -1.82
C MET A 41 12.96 5.00 -2.10
N ILE A 42 13.82 5.31 -1.13
CA ILE A 42 15.25 5.01 -1.14
C ILE A 42 15.50 4.07 0.03
N PHE A 43 16.18 2.95 -0.23
CA PHE A 43 16.64 2.00 0.76
C PHE A 43 18.16 1.99 0.80
N LYS A 44 18.73 2.01 2.01
CA LYS A 44 20.17 1.88 2.25
C LYS A 44 20.42 0.66 3.12
N SER A 45 20.90 -0.40 2.48
CA SER A 45 21.22 -1.66 3.14
C SER A 45 22.38 -1.51 4.12
N GLY A 46 22.35 -2.31 5.20
CA GLY A 46 23.44 -2.36 6.21
C GLY A 46 23.42 -1.24 7.24
N GLU A 47 22.53 -0.27 7.13
CA GLU A 47 22.28 0.73 8.17
C GLU A 47 21.32 0.16 9.24
N LYS A 48 21.31 0.78 10.44
CA LYS A 48 20.31 0.48 11.46
C LYS A 48 18.91 0.78 10.91
N PHE A 49 17.96 -0.13 11.11
CA PHE A 49 16.59 0.06 10.70
C PHE A 49 16.01 1.39 11.19
N SER A 50 15.53 2.17 10.27
CA SER A 50 14.83 3.43 10.52
C SER A 50 14.02 3.85 9.29
N VAL A 51 12.98 4.63 9.50
CA VAL A 51 12.18 5.19 8.41
C VAL A 51 12.08 6.69 8.60
N LYS A 52 12.37 7.44 7.56
CA LYS A 52 12.20 8.88 7.48
C LYS A 52 11.24 9.21 6.36
N THR A 53 10.14 9.89 6.69
CA THR A 53 9.08 10.17 5.72
C THR A 53 8.88 11.67 5.55
N PHE A 54 8.77 12.08 4.29
CA PHE A 54 8.44 13.46 3.89
C PHE A 54 7.11 13.45 3.15
N LEU A 55 6.17 14.28 3.60
CA LEU A 55 4.89 14.51 2.94
C LEU A 55 4.89 15.91 2.32
N ALA A 56 4.82 15.97 0.99
CA ALA A 56 4.93 17.23 0.22
C ALA A 56 6.14 18.09 0.67
N GLY A 57 7.30 17.44 0.81
CA GLY A 57 8.57 18.07 1.20
C GLY A 57 8.74 18.36 2.70
N LYS A 58 7.74 18.10 3.55
CA LYS A 58 7.83 18.30 5.00
C LYS A 58 8.02 16.97 5.72
N GLU A 59 8.97 16.92 6.64
CA GLU A 59 9.19 15.73 7.48
C GLU A 59 8.00 15.48 8.40
N GLU A 60 7.48 14.24 8.39
CA GLU A 60 6.31 13.81 9.15
C GLU A 60 6.66 12.64 10.08
N THR A 61 7.10 12.95 11.30
CA THR A 61 7.56 11.96 12.29
C THR A 61 6.47 10.94 12.63
N LYS A 62 5.22 11.37 12.85
CA LYS A 62 4.12 10.46 13.16
C LYS A 62 3.83 9.48 12.02
N PHE A 63 4.04 9.90 10.78
CA PHE A 63 3.87 9.02 9.63
C PHE A 63 5.05 8.06 9.53
N SER A 64 6.28 8.50 9.81
CA SER A 64 7.45 7.63 9.91
C SER A 64 7.24 6.51 10.92
N GLU A 65 6.81 6.81 12.15
CA GLU A 65 6.50 5.81 13.19
C GLU A 65 5.42 4.82 12.74
N LYS A 66 4.40 5.29 12.01
CA LYS A 66 3.35 4.42 11.47
C LYS A 66 3.91 3.46 10.42
N ILE A 67 4.79 3.94 9.54
CA ILE A 67 5.42 3.11 8.51
C ILE A 67 6.41 2.12 9.15
N GLU A 68 7.17 2.51 10.18
CA GLU A 68 8.05 1.59 10.92
C GLU A 68 7.27 0.40 11.50
N LYS A 69 6.16 0.66 12.18
CA LYS A 69 5.27 -0.39 12.69
C LYS A 69 4.72 -1.27 11.58
N TYR A 70 4.35 -0.66 10.46
CA TYR A 70 3.89 -1.41 9.29
C TYR A 70 4.99 -2.31 8.73
N PHE A 71 6.22 -1.82 8.59
CA PHE A 71 7.35 -2.61 8.10
C PHE A 71 7.68 -3.78 9.04
N GLN A 72 7.65 -3.56 10.36
CA GLN A 72 7.79 -4.63 11.35
C GLN A 72 6.70 -5.72 11.19
N ASN A 73 5.46 -5.32 10.93
CA ASN A 73 4.35 -6.27 10.75
C ASN A 73 4.46 -7.12 9.47
N ILE A 74 5.13 -6.61 8.44
CA ILE A 74 5.26 -7.29 7.15
C ILE A 74 6.64 -7.96 6.95
N GLU A 75 7.54 -7.90 7.93
CA GLU A 75 8.89 -8.50 7.86
C GLU A 75 8.87 -9.96 7.41
N LYS A 76 7.94 -10.76 7.92
CA LYS A 76 7.82 -12.17 7.54
C LYS A 76 7.55 -12.42 6.04
N TYR A 77 7.08 -11.40 5.32
CA TYR A 77 6.83 -11.46 3.88
C TYR A 77 7.95 -10.80 3.05
N LEU A 78 8.74 -9.94 3.69
CA LEU A 78 9.88 -9.21 3.10
C LEU A 78 11.05 -9.21 4.10
N PRO A 79 11.80 -10.32 4.25
CA PRO A 79 12.83 -10.45 5.31
C PRO A 79 13.95 -9.42 5.26
N TRP A 80 14.15 -8.76 4.14
CA TRP A 80 15.16 -7.71 3.96
C TRP A 80 14.74 -6.35 4.55
N ILE A 81 13.44 -6.15 4.82
CA ILE A 81 12.86 -4.82 5.09
C ILE A 81 13.41 -4.15 6.36
N LEU A 82 13.83 -4.94 7.35
CA LEU A 82 14.44 -4.40 8.58
C LEU A 82 15.98 -4.34 8.52
N GLN A 83 16.60 -4.64 7.36
CA GLN A 83 18.06 -4.71 7.20
C GLN A 83 18.70 -3.40 6.73
N GLY A 84 18.00 -2.28 6.86
CA GLY A 84 18.52 -0.99 6.44
C GLY A 84 17.59 0.18 6.76
N SER A 85 17.97 1.36 6.30
CA SER A 85 17.21 2.59 6.49
C SER A 85 16.41 2.97 5.26
N PHE A 86 15.28 3.64 5.46
CA PHE A 86 14.40 4.13 4.40
C PHE A 86 14.24 5.64 4.45
N VAL A 87 14.31 6.26 3.29
CA VAL A 87 13.81 7.62 3.06
C VAL A 87 12.63 7.54 2.10
N ILE A 88 11.48 8.05 2.50
CA ILE A 88 10.22 7.99 1.76
C ILE A 88 9.73 9.42 1.53
N GLU A 89 9.70 9.84 0.28
CA GLU A 89 9.12 11.10 -0.17
C GLU A 89 7.79 10.78 -0.83
N THR A 90 6.69 11.35 -0.31
CA THR A 90 5.34 11.06 -0.81
C THR A 90 4.52 12.33 -0.92
N GLU A 91 3.70 12.40 -1.97
CA GLU A 91 2.76 13.51 -2.18
C GLU A 91 1.48 13.05 -2.87
N ASN A 92 0.42 13.80 -2.67
CA ASN A 92 -0.86 13.55 -3.33
C ASN A 92 -1.04 14.55 -4.48
N THR A 93 -1.58 14.10 -5.61
CA THR A 93 -2.01 14.99 -6.71
C THR A 93 -3.33 15.71 -6.40
N PHE A 94 -3.87 15.53 -5.20
CA PHE A 94 -5.13 16.09 -4.71
C PHE A 94 -4.96 16.67 -3.29
N PRO A 95 -5.83 17.60 -2.85
CA PRO A 95 -5.69 18.21 -1.53
C PRO A 95 -5.71 17.18 -0.40
N HIS A 96 -4.78 17.33 0.55
CA HIS A 96 -4.76 16.50 1.76
C HIS A 96 -6.05 16.70 2.56
N SER A 97 -6.55 15.65 3.21
CA SER A 97 -7.79 15.66 4.01
C SER A 97 -9.07 15.98 3.21
N SER A 98 -9.06 15.81 1.90
CA SER A 98 -10.23 16.05 1.03
C SER A 98 -11.28 14.91 1.07
N GLY A 99 -11.13 13.92 1.94
CA GLY A 99 -12.04 12.76 2.00
C GLY A 99 -11.81 11.71 0.90
N ILE A 100 -10.79 11.88 0.07
CA ILE A 100 -10.47 11.01 -1.09
C ILE A 100 -9.50 9.89 -0.67
N ALA A 101 -9.71 9.23 0.45
CA ALA A 101 -9.01 8.02 0.89
C ALA A 101 -7.47 8.03 0.65
N SER A 102 -6.78 9.13 1.00
CA SER A 102 -5.32 9.30 0.81
C SER A 102 -4.49 8.22 1.51
N SER A 103 -5.00 7.61 2.59
CA SER A 103 -4.33 6.48 3.23
C SER A 103 -4.32 5.23 2.34
N ALA A 104 -5.34 5.02 1.52
CA ALA A 104 -5.40 3.88 0.61
C ALA A 104 -4.38 4.02 -0.52
N SER A 105 -4.35 5.17 -1.20
CA SER A 105 -3.36 5.44 -2.25
C SER A 105 -1.93 5.48 -1.70
N GLY A 106 -1.73 6.04 -0.49
CA GLY A 106 -0.42 6.11 0.16
C GLY A 106 0.16 4.72 0.47
N PHE A 107 -0.58 3.86 1.16
CA PHE A 107 -0.12 2.48 1.41
C PHE A 107 -0.04 1.64 0.14
N GLY A 108 -0.90 1.90 -0.85
CA GLY A 108 -0.78 1.28 -2.16
C GLY A 108 0.52 1.65 -2.88
N ALA A 109 0.90 2.92 -2.87
CA ALA A 109 2.15 3.39 -3.46
C ALA A 109 3.38 2.83 -2.73
N ILE A 110 3.36 2.81 -1.39
CA ILE A 110 4.42 2.20 -0.58
C ILE A 110 4.57 0.72 -0.89
N ALA A 111 3.47 -0.04 -0.94
CA ALA A 111 3.50 -1.46 -1.25
C ALA A 111 4.04 -1.73 -2.67
N LYS A 112 3.67 -0.91 -3.65
CA LYS A 112 4.25 -0.98 -5.01
C LYS A 112 5.76 -0.73 -5.00
N CYS A 113 6.24 0.29 -4.26
CA CYS A 113 7.68 0.54 -4.11
C CYS A 113 8.40 -0.66 -3.48
N LEU A 114 7.85 -1.24 -2.40
CA LEU A 114 8.43 -2.41 -1.74
C LEU A 114 8.51 -3.62 -2.67
N MET A 115 7.47 -3.86 -3.47
CA MET A 115 7.46 -4.97 -4.43
C MET A 115 8.44 -4.77 -5.59
N GLU A 116 8.65 -3.52 -6.01
CA GLU A 116 9.66 -3.22 -7.03
C GLU A 116 11.06 -3.46 -6.48
N MET A 117 11.35 -3.08 -5.23
CA MET A 117 12.61 -3.42 -4.56
C MET A 117 12.78 -4.93 -4.38
N ASP A 118 11.72 -5.63 -3.93
CA ASP A 118 11.76 -7.09 -3.76
C ASP A 118 12.04 -7.82 -5.09
N ARG A 119 11.49 -7.31 -6.18
CA ARG A 119 11.76 -7.79 -7.54
C ARG A 119 13.24 -7.63 -7.89
N GLU A 120 13.82 -6.45 -7.66
CA GLU A 120 15.23 -6.17 -7.94
C GLU A 120 16.15 -7.05 -7.07
N PHE A 121 15.89 -7.15 -5.76
CA PHE A 121 16.72 -7.96 -4.84
C PHE A 121 16.62 -9.46 -5.08
N SER A 122 15.47 -9.93 -5.55
CA SER A 122 15.23 -11.37 -5.84
C SER A 122 15.50 -11.74 -7.29
N SER A 123 15.92 -10.78 -8.13
CA SER A 123 16.12 -10.96 -9.59
C SER A 123 14.91 -11.61 -10.28
N LYS A 124 13.70 -11.22 -9.87
CA LYS A 124 12.46 -11.72 -10.47
C LYS A 124 12.11 -10.94 -11.74
N ASP A 125 11.65 -11.66 -12.75
CA ASP A 125 11.28 -11.07 -14.05
C ASP A 125 9.92 -10.40 -14.06
N PHE A 126 9.08 -10.60 -13.02
CA PHE A 126 7.72 -10.10 -12.97
C PHE A 126 7.41 -9.34 -11.67
N PHE A 127 6.48 -8.40 -11.76
CA PHE A 127 5.92 -7.69 -10.62
C PHE A 127 4.72 -8.46 -10.05
N ASP A 128 4.82 -8.87 -8.78
CA ASP A 128 3.73 -9.60 -8.11
C ASP A 128 2.66 -8.63 -7.58
N VAL A 129 1.66 -8.36 -8.41
CA VAL A 129 0.56 -7.45 -8.11
C VAL A 129 -0.33 -7.98 -6.97
N LYS A 130 -0.51 -9.30 -6.84
CA LYS A 130 -1.28 -9.89 -5.74
C LYS A 130 -0.58 -9.67 -4.40
N LYS A 131 0.71 -9.91 -4.32
CA LYS A 131 1.52 -9.63 -3.13
C LYS A 131 1.54 -8.14 -2.81
N ALA A 132 1.64 -7.26 -3.81
CA ALA A 132 1.53 -5.81 -3.61
C ALA A 132 0.19 -5.41 -2.98
N SER A 133 -0.92 -5.96 -3.48
CA SER A 133 -2.27 -5.75 -2.96
C SER A 133 -2.40 -6.24 -1.52
N PHE A 134 -1.92 -7.44 -1.23
CA PHE A 134 -1.90 -8.02 0.11
C PHE A 134 -1.12 -7.15 1.10
N LEU A 135 0.11 -6.73 0.76
CA LEU A 135 0.92 -5.86 1.60
C LEU A 135 0.24 -4.50 1.82
N ALA A 136 -0.32 -3.91 0.77
CA ALA A 136 -1.08 -2.66 0.88
C ALA A 136 -2.24 -2.78 1.87
N ARG A 137 -2.98 -3.91 1.86
CA ARG A 137 -4.07 -4.20 2.78
C ARG A 137 -3.62 -4.18 4.24
N LEU A 138 -2.46 -4.77 4.55
CA LEU A 138 -1.93 -4.81 5.91
C LEU A 138 -1.59 -3.40 6.45
N GLY A 139 -1.26 -2.45 5.59
CA GLY A 139 -1.05 -1.06 5.96
C GLY A 139 -2.35 -0.25 6.11
N SER A 140 -3.28 -0.46 5.19
CA SER A 140 -4.62 0.16 5.21
C SER A 140 -5.58 -0.72 4.42
N GLY A 141 -6.59 -1.28 5.05
CA GLY A 141 -7.46 -2.30 4.45
C GLY A 141 -7.89 -2.00 3.01
N SER A 142 -8.46 -0.83 2.76
CA SER A 142 -8.91 -0.43 1.41
C SER A 142 -7.79 -0.19 0.40
N ALA A 143 -6.52 -0.16 0.84
CA ALA A 143 -5.38 0.08 -0.05
C ALA A 143 -5.13 -1.08 -1.03
N CYS A 144 -5.57 -2.31 -0.70
CA CYS A 144 -5.50 -3.43 -1.62
C CYS A 144 -6.17 -3.12 -2.97
N ARG A 145 -7.28 -2.40 -2.95
CA ARG A 145 -8.03 -2.03 -4.16
C ARG A 145 -7.34 -0.96 -5.00
N SER A 146 -6.55 -0.09 -4.37
CA SER A 146 -5.80 0.96 -5.06
C SER A 146 -4.64 0.42 -5.90
N VAL A 147 -4.23 -0.83 -5.68
CA VAL A 147 -3.17 -1.48 -6.47
C VAL A 147 -3.66 -1.88 -7.86
N TYR A 148 -4.96 -2.10 -8.00
CA TYR A 148 -5.64 -2.42 -9.27
C TYR A 148 -6.33 -1.21 -9.86
N ASP A 149 -6.52 -1.23 -11.19
CA ASP A 149 -7.27 -0.21 -11.90
C ASP A 149 -8.74 -0.61 -12.09
N GLY A 150 -9.60 0.38 -12.32
CA GLY A 150 -11.00 0.19 -12.67
C GLY A 150 -11.88 -0.14 -11.47
N LEU A 151 -12.81 -1.06 -11.68
CA LEU A 151 -13.78 -1.53 -10.68
C LEU A 151 -13.19 -2.74 -9.95
N VAL A 152 -13.06 -2.64 -8.63
CA VAL A 152 -12.37 -3.65 -7.80
C VAL A 152 -13.27 -4.14 -6.68
N VAL A 153 -13.36 -5.46 -6.54
CA VAL A 153 -14.00 -6.15 -5.42
C VAL A 153 -12.96 -6.41 -4.32
N TRP A 154 -13.35 -6.24 -3.07
CA TRP A 154 -12.59 -6.63 -1.89
C TRP A 154 -13.48 -7.39 -0.92
N GLY A 155 -13.13 -8.63 -0.65
CA GLY A 155 -13.91 -9.60 0.11
C GLY A 155 -14.52 -10.68 -0.78
N GLU A 156 -14.99 -11.75 -0.15
CA GLU A 156 -15.49 -12.93 -0.84
C GLU A 156 -16.85 -12.67 -1.49
N VAL A 157 -16.94 -12.97 -2.78
CA VAL A 157 -18.16 -12.93 -3.60
C VAL A 157 -18.17 -14.16 -4.51
N ASN A 158 -19.21 -14.98 -4.42
CA ASN A 158 -19.28 -16.27 -5.14
C ASN A 158 -19.13 -16.14 -6.66
N GLU A 159 -19.61 -15.04 -7.23
CA GLU A 159 -19.61 -14.78 -8.67
C GLU A 159 -18.32 -14.12 -9.19
N VAL A 160 -17.37 -13.85 -8.29
CA VAL A 160 -16.09 -13.18 -8.64
C VAL A 160 -14.93 -14.08 -8.30
N GLU A 161 -14.28 -14.63 -9.35
CA GLU A 161 -13.09 -15.46 -9.21
C GLU A 161 -11.97 -14.70 -8.48
N GLY A 162 -11.30 -15.38 -7.54
CA GLY A 162 -10.22 -14.81 -6.74
C GLY A 162 -10.66 -13.82 -5.65
N SER A 163 -11.96 -13.56 -5.46
CA SER A 163 -12.44 -12.66 -4.40
C SER A 163 -12.17 -13.18 -2.98
N SER A 164 -12.02 -14.49 -2.84
CA SER A 164 -11.64 -15.18 -1.58
C SER A 164 -10.13 -15.26 -1.37
N ASP A 165 -9.32 -14.83 -2.32
CA ASP A 165 -7.85 -14.90 -2.21
C ASP A 165 -7.37 -13.98 -1.09
N LEU A 166 -6.64 -14.54 -0.15
CA LEU A 166 -6.07 -13.80 0.99
C LEU A 166 -4.68 -13.23 0.69
N TYR A 167 -4.07 -13.72 -0.41
CA TYR A 167 -2.72 -13.35 -0.85
C TYR A 167 -2.62 -13.40 -2.37
#